data_64bbe32a8cc00ce9f3d4602043e6a2e2
#
_entry.id   64bbe32a8cc00ce9f3d4602043e6a2e2
#
_cell.length_a   1.000
_cell.length_b   1.000
_cell.length_c   1.000
_cell.angle_alpha   90.00
_cell.angle_beta   90.00
_cell.angle_gamma   90.00
#
_symmetry.space_group_name_H-M   'P 1'
#
loop_
_entity.id
_entity.type
_entity.pdbx_description
1 polymer ?
#
loop_
_entity_poly.entity_id
_entity_poly.type
_entity_poly.pdbx_seq_one_letter_code
_entity_poly.pdbx_strand_id
1 'polypeptide(L)'
;MEPFVKFNGIVAPMDRVNIDTDQVIPAVHLKRIERTGYGQFLFESWRFNADGAPNPDFVLNKPGYQGASVLVAGRNFGCGSSREHAPWALQEYGFRCIIASSFADIFYNNCFQNGVLPIILPEDQVRQIMDKASENPGISLNVDLQTQRIWDEDEEISIS
;
A
#
# COMPACT_ATOMS: atom_id res chain seq x y z
N MET A 1 -15.23 11.20 4.87
CA MET A 1 -14.48 9.94 5.00
C MET A 1 -15.21 9.00 5.95
N GLU A 2 -15.40 7.78 5.53
CA GLU A 2 -16.05 6.80 6.38
C GLU A 2 -15.15 6.41 7.56
N PRO A 3 -15.73 6.16 8.74
CA PRO A 3 -14.95 5.66 9.85
C PRO A 3 -14.30 4.33 9.51
N PHE A 4 -13.02 4.20 9.83
CA PHE A 4 -12.29 2.96 9.62
C PHE A 4 -12.36 2.13 10.90
N VAL A 5 -13.11 1.04 10.88
CA VAL A 5 -13.29 0.18 12.05
C VAL A 5 -12.69 -1.20 11.81
N LYS A 6 -13.17 -1.88 10.77
CA LYS A 6 -12.74 -3.25 10.48
C LYS A 6 -12.91 -3.55 9.00
N PHE A 7 -11.95 -4.27 8.41
CA PHE A 7 -12.09 -4.74 7.03
C PHE A 7 -11.24 -5.98 6.77
N ASN A 8 -11.56 -6.66 5.66
CA ASN A 8 -10.76 -7.76 5.13
C ASN A 8 -10.28 -7.35 3.74
N GLY A 9 -9.01 -7.54 3.46
CA GLY A 9 -8.45 -7.15 2.16
C GLY A 9 -7.34 -8.06 1.68
N ILE A 10 -7.27 -8.22 0.36
CA ILE A 10 -6.20 -8.98 -0.29
C ILE A 10 -4.89 -8.21 -0.13
N VAL A 11 -3.82 -8.94 0.16
CA VAL A 11 -2.50 -8.37 0.46
C VAL A 11 -1.63 -8.35 -0.79
N ALA A 12 -1.07 -7.19 -1.10
CA ALA A 12 -0.03 -7.05 -2.12
C ALA A 12 1.32 -6.85 -1.43
N PRO A 13 2.25 -7.80 -1.55
CA PRO A 13 3.59 -7.64 -0.99
C PRO A 13 4.47 -6.86 -1.95
N MET A 14 5.13 -5.81 -1.43
CA MET A 14 6.08 -5.02 -2.21
C MET A 14 7.40 -5.00 -1.45
N ASP A 15 8.29 -5.92 -1.78
CA ASP A 15 9.55 -6.13 -1.06
C ASP A 15 10.60 -5.08 -1.48
N ARG A 16 10.35 -3.85 -1.09
CA ARG A 16 11.25 -2.72 -1.33
C ARG A 16 11.30 -1.84 -0.09
N VAL A 17 12.46 -1.22 0.13
CA VAL A 17 12.64 -0.22 1.19
C VAL A 17 12.74 1.17 0.55
N ASN A 18 12.51 2.22 1.35
CA ASN A 18 12.65 3.61 0.91
C ASN A 18 11.81 3.91 -0.34
N ILE A 19 10.58 3.37 -0.40
CA ILE A 19 9.65 3.70 -1.47
C ILE A 19 9.27 5.16 -1.32
N ASP A 20 9.75 6.02 -2.22
CA ASP A 20 9.55 7.45 -2.11
C ASP A 20 8.27 7.91 -2.82
N THR A 21 7.87 9.15 -2.55
CA THR A 21 6.62 9.70 -3.09
C THR A 21 6.65 9.85 -4.61
N ASP A 22 7.83 10.03 -5.22
CA ASP A 22 7.95 10.09 -6.67
C ASP A 22 7.74 8.71 -7.32
N GLN A 23 8.11 7.65 -6.62
CA GLN A 23 7.82 6.28 -7.07
C GLN A 23 6.33 5.94 -6.89
N VAL A 24 5.70 6.46 -5.84
CA VAL A 24 4.26 6.28 -5.62
C VAL A 24 3.48 7.02 -6.71
N ILE A 25 3.83 8.28 -6.96
CA ILE A 25 3.23 9.07 -8.04
C ILE A 25 4.27 10.00 -8.66
N PRO A 26 4.59 9.85 -9.96
CA PRO A 26 5.58 10.70 -10.61
C PRO A 26 5.20 12.18 -10.57
N ALA A 27 6.22 13.03 -10.38
CA ALA A 27 6.04 14.47 -10.20
C ALA A 27 5.32 15.13 -11.38
N VAL A 28 5.42 14.58 -12.59
CA VAL A 28 4.77 15.13 -13.76
C VAL A 28 3.25 15.25 -13.61
N HIS A 29 2.65 14.36 -12.81
CA HIS A 29 1.21 14.37 -12.58
C HIS A 29 0.74 15.38 -11.54
N LEU A 30 1.66 16.00 -10.81
CA LEU A 30 1.33 16.97 -9.77
C LEU A 30 0.84 18.32 -10.35
N LYS A 31 1.01 18.53 -11.65
CA LYS A 31 0.55 19.73 -12.35
C LYS A 31 -0.95 19.69 -12.66
N ARG A 32 -1.59 18.56 -12.45
CA ARG A 32 -3.04 18.43 -12.66
C ARG A 32 -3.78 19.29 -11.64
N ILE A 33 -4.84 19.93 -12.11
CA ILE A 33 -5.71 20.73 -11.23
C ILE A 33 -6.86 19.90 -10.62
N GLU A 34 -7.16 18.75 -11.19
CA GLU A 34 -8.17 17.84 -10.68
C GLU A 34 -7.67 17.21 -9.38
N ARG A 35 -8.61 16.87 -8.49
CA ARG A 35 -8.32 16.18 -7.23
C ARG A 35 -8.59 14.68 -7.28
N THR A 36 -8.97 14.18 -8.45
CA THR A 36 -9.28 12.77 -8.67
C THR A 36 -8.54 12.26 -9.91
N GLY A 37 -8.57 10.95 -10.13
CA GLY A 37 -7.94 10.34 -11.29
C GLY A 37 -6.46 10.00 -11.06
N TYR A 38 -5.97 10.05 -9.82
CA TYR A 38 -4.55 9.76 -9.54
C TYR A 38 -4.27 8.27 -9.41
N GLY A 39 -5.28 7.43 -9.16
CA GLY A 39 -5.08 5.98 -9.03
C GLY A 39 -4.47 5.35 -10.28
N GLN A 40 -4.78 5.86 -11.45
CA GLN A 40 -4.22 5.35 -12.71
C GLN A 40 -2.70 5.58 -12.80
N PHE A 41 -2.16 6.52 -12.04
CA PHE A 41 -0.72 6.87 -12.06
C PHE A 41 0.05 6.21 -10.92
N LEU A 42 -0.63 5.49 -10.03
CA LEU A 42 0.02 4.84 -8.89
C LEU A 42 1.12 3.90 -9.36
N PHE A 43 2.34 4.09 -8.83
CA PHE A 43 3.51 3.29 -9.19
C PHE A 43 3.75 3.21 -10.71
N GLU A 44 3.41 4.28 -11.43
CA GLU A 44 3.41 4.27 -12.90
C GLU A 44 4.75 3.80 -13.48
N SER A 45 5.87 4.24 -12.91
CA SER A 45 7.21 3.88 -13.40
C SER A 45 7.51 2.39 -13.28
N TRP A 46 6.86 1.70 -12.35
CA TRP A 46 7.05 0.26 -12.15
C TRP A 46 5.95 -0.57 -12.80
N ARG A 47 4.73 -0.04 -12.85
CA ARG A 47 3.58 -0.76 -13.42
C ARG A 47 3.64 -0.87 -14.93
N PHE A 48 4.27 0.08 -15.58
CA PHE A 48 4.29 0.15 -17.04
C PHE A 48 5.71 0.22 -17.57
N ASN A 49 5.93 -0.42 -18.71
CA ASN A 49 7.16 -0.32 -19.47
C ASN A 49 7.23 1.02 -20.21
N ALA A 50 8.40 1.35 -20.79
CA ALA A 50 8.59 2.59 -21.51
C ALA A 50 7.62 2.75 -22.69
N ASP A 51 7.15 1.64 -23.27
CA ASP A 51 6.18 1.64 -24.37
C ASP A 51 4.73 1.76 -23.92
N GLY A 52 4.49 1.87 -22.59
CA GLY A 52 3.15 1.97 -22.01
C GLY A 52 2.47 0.64 -21.74
N ALA A 53 3.06 -0.49 -22.10
CA ALA A 53 2.49 -1.80 -21.81
C ALA A 53 2.69 -2.16 -20.33
N PRO A 54 1.75 -2.92 -19.72
CA PRO A 54 1.91 -3.37 -18.35
C PRO A 54 3.17 -4.22 -18.17
N ASN A 55 3.93 -3.95 -17.10
CA ASN A 55 5.09 -4.75 -16.73
C ASN A 55 4.63 -6.01 -16.01
N PRO A 56 4.79 -7.20 -16.60
CA PRO A 56 4.28 -8.44 -15.98
C PRO A 56 5.01 -8.84 -14.71
N ASP A 57 6.19 -8.29 -14.47
CA ASP A 57 6.98 -8.63 -13.28
C ASP A 57 6.59 -7.79 -12.08
N PHE A 58 5.83 -6.72 -12.27
CA PHE A 58 5.39 -5.88 -11.14
C PHE A 58 4.23 -6.55 -10.39
N VAL A 59 4.31 -6.55 -9.07
CA VAL A 59 3.38 -7.30 -8.21
C VAL A 59 1.91 -6.95 -8.47
N LEU A 60 1.57 -5.67 -8.63
CA LEU A 60 0.17 -5.26 -8.81
C LEU A 60 -0.40 -5.67 -10.17
N ASN A 61 0.44 -6.04 -11.13
CA ASN A 61 0.00 -6.51 -12.44
C ASN A 61 -0.22 -8.02 -12.49
N LYS A 62 0.15 -8.73 -11.43
CA LYS A 62 0.00 -10.19 -11.37
C LYS A 62 -1.42 -10.57 -10.98
N PRO A 63 -1.99 -11.67 -11.52
CA PRO A 63 -3.40 -12.02 -11.30
C PRO A 63 -3.79 -12.21 -9.82
N GLY A 64 -2.91 -12.77 -9.00
CA GLY A 64 -3.22 -13.03 -7.59
C GLY A 64 -3.40 -11.79 -6.74
N TYR A 65 -3.03 -10.62 -7.24
CA TYR A 65 -3.08 -9.37 -6.46
C TYR A 65 -4.10 -8.37 -7.00
N GLN A 66 -4.94 -8.79 -7.92
CA GLN A 66 -6.01 -7.92 -8.42
C GLN A 66 -7.02 -7.66 -7.31
N GLY A 67 -7.41 -6.39 -7.16
CA GLY A 67 -8.31 -5.99 -6.10
C GLY A 67 -7.68 -5.88 -4.72
N ALA A 68 -6.35 -5.90 -4.62
CA ALA A 68 -5.65 -5.77 -3.34
C ALA A 68 -6.00 -4.44 -2.66
N SER A 69 -6.20 -4.48 -1.35
CA SER A 69 -6.50 -3.31 -0.54
C SER A 69 -5.55 -3.13 0.65
N VAL A 70 -4.64 -4.09 0.87
CA VAL A 70 -3.60 -4.01 1.89
C VAL A 70 -2.24 -4.08 1.20
N LEU A 71 -1.44 -3.04 1.35
CA LEU A 71 -0.08 -3.00 0.81
C LEU A 71 0.91 -3.27 1.94
N VAL A 72 1.80 -4.22 1.76
CA VAL A 72 2.87 -4.51 2.73
C VAL A 72 4.20 -4.19 2.07
N ALA A 73 4.99 -3.33 2.70
CA ALA A 73 6.23 -2.82 2.14
C ALA A 73 7.35 -2.75 3.19
N GLY A 74 8.55 -2.47 2.75
CA GLY A 74 9.70 -2.32 3.62
C GLY A 74 9.74 -0.96 4.32
N ARG A 75 10.80 -0.73 5.08
CA ARG A 75 10.95 0.46 5.94
C ARG A 75 10.99 1.76 5.13
N ASN A 76 10.69 2.86 5.83
CA ASN A 76 10.78 4.23 5.34
C ASN A 76 9.90 4.47 4.11
N PHE A 77 8.65 4.01 4.19
CA PHE A 77 7.67 4.19 3.12
C PHE A 77 7.22 5.66 3.06
N GLY A 78 7.14 6.19 1.85
CA GLY A 78 6.66 7.57 1.65
C GLY A 78 7.73 8.64 1.84
N CYS A 79 9.01 8.25 1.83
CA CYS A 79 10.11 9.22 1.94
C CYS A 79 10.16 10.12 0.71
N GLY A 80 11.01 11.14 0.78
CA GLY A 80 11.14 12.12 -0.31
C GLY A 80 10.24 13.34 -0.09
N SER A 81 9.86 13.99 -1.17
CA SER A 81 9.04 15.21 -1.10
C SER A 81 7.67 14.95 -0.54
N SER A 82 7.18 15.86 0.31
CA SER A 82 5.83 15.75 0.88
C SER A 82 4.78 16.01 -0.19
N ARG A 83 3.87 15.04 -0.41
CA ARG A 83 2.81 15.13 -1.43
C ARG A 83 1.55 14.44 -0.94
N GLU A 84 0.45 15.18 -0.83
CA GLU A 84 -0.86 14.57 -0.57
C GLU A 84 -1.33 13.70 -1.73
N HIS A 85 -0.81 13.94 -2.93
CA HIS A 85 -1.16 13.17 -4.13
C HIS A 85 -0.81 11.69 -3.97
N ALA A 86 0.23 11.36 -3.18
CA ALA A 86 0.61 9.98 -2.96
C ALA A 86 -0.48 9.19 -2.22
N PRO A 87 -1.01 9.64 -1.06
CA PRO A 87 -2.17 8.97 -0.45
C PRO A 87 -3.41 8.97 -1.35
N TRP A 88 -3.65 10.03 -2.12
CA TRP A 88 -4.78 10.06 -3.06
C TRP A 88 -4.67 8.94 -4.08
N ALA A 89 -3.49 8.76 -4.68
CA ALA A 89 -3.27 7.72 -5.68
C ALA A 89 -3.46 6.32 -5.08
N LEU A 90 -2.95 6.10 -3.87
CA LEU A 90 -3.10 4.82 -3.18
C LEU A 90 -4.57 4.51 -2.87
N GLN A 91 -5.29 5.49 -2.34
CA GLN A 91 -6.70 5.33 -1.99
C GLN A 91 -7.56 5.08 -3.24
N GLU A 92 -7.34 5.86 -4.29
CA GLU A 92 -8.13 5.73 -5.52
C GLU A 92 -7.86 4.40 -6.23
N TYR A 93 -6.64 3.87 -6.13
CA TYR A 93 -6.32 2.56 -6.68
C TYR A 93 -7.06 1.44 -5.94
N GLY A 94 -7.36 1.64 -4.65
CA GLY A 94 -8.10 0.69 -3.84
C GLY A 94 -7.43 0.32 -2.53
N PHE A 95 -6.28 0.90 -2.21
CA PHE A 95 -5.61 0.59 -0.95
C PHE A 95 -6.26 1.33 0.21
N ARG A 96 -6.60 0.58 1.25
CA ARG A 96 -7.15 1.11 2.50
C ARG A 96 -6.14 1.08 3.63
N CYS A 97 -5.10 0.27 3.51
CA CYS A 97 -4.13 0.04 4.57
C CYS A 97 -2.73 -0.16 3.96
N ILE A 98 -1.72 0.41 4.60
CA ILE A 98 -0.32 0.16 4.28
C ILE A 98 0.37 -0.31 5.53
N ILE A 99 1.05 -1.47 5.46
CA ILE A 99 1.82 -2.03 6.56
C ILE A 99 3.30 -1.94 6.21
N ALA A 100 4.08 -1.33 7.10
CA ALA A 100 5.52 -1.21 6.94
C ALA A 100 6.18 -1.12 8.31
N SER A 101 7.50 -1.30 8.36
CA SER A 101 8.23 -1.17 9.63
C SER A 101 8.48 0.29 10.02
N SER A 102 8.45 1.21 9.06
CA SER A 102 8.47 2.65 9.33
C SER A 102 7.95 3.44 8.14
N PHE A 103 7.57 4.68 8.41
CA PHE A 103 7.05 5.63 7.41
C PHE A 103 7.74 6.97 7.59
N ALA A 104 7.83 7.75 6.52
CA ALA A 104 8.17 9.17 6.65
C ALA A 104 7.02 9.89 7.38
N ASP A 105 7.37 10.82 8.28
CA ASP A 105 6.40 11.43 9.21
C ASP A 105 5.26 12.14 8.49
N ILE A 106 5.58 12.94 7.49
CA ILE A 106 4.56 13.73 6.78
C ILE A 106 3.64 12.79 5.99
N PHE A 107 4.20 11.78 5.33
CA PHE A 107 3.41 10.79 4.61
C PHE A 107 2.46 10.05 5.55
N TYR A 108 2.94 9.63 6.72
CA TYR A 108 2.13 8.95 7.73
C TYR A 108 0.90 9.77 8.11
N ASN A 109 1.10 11.06 8.40
CA ASN A 109 0.01 11.96 8.76
C ASN A 109 -0.96 12.18 7.60
N ASN A 110 -0.44 12.35 6.38
CA ASN A 110 -1.28 12.55 5.20
C ASN A 110 -2.16 11.34 4.89
N CYS A 111 -1.67 10.12 5.17
CA CYS A 111 -2.47 8.91 4.99
C CYS A 111 -3.72 8.94 5.86
N PHE A 112 -3.59 9.26 7.13
CA PHE A 112 -4.75 9.35 8.03
C PHE A 112 -5.78 10.35 7.53
N GLN A 113 -5.33 11.50 7.07
CA GLN A 113 -6.23 12.56 6.60
C GLN A 113 -6.95 12.17 5.31
N ASN A 114 -6.43 11.21 4.56
CA ASN A 114 -6.95 10.84 3.25
C ASN A 114 -7.52 9.42 3.19
N GLY A 115 -7.84 8.84 4.34
CA GLY A 115 -8.54 7.57 4.38
C GLY A 115 -7.71 6.32 4.14
N VAL A 116 -6.39 6.43 4.24
CA VAL A 116 -5.48 5.28 4.17
C VAL A 116 -4.88 5.06 5.56
N LEU A 117 -5.03 3.86 6.11
CA LEU A 117 -4.52 3.54 7.44
C LEU A 117 -3.07 3.06 7.36
N PRO A 118 -2.09 3.82 7.87
CA PRO A 118 -0.72 3.34 7.97
C PRO A 118 -0.54 2.55 9.27
N ILE A 119 0.05 1.37 9.17
CA ILE A 119 0.31 0.49 10.32
C ILE A 119 1.79 0.21 10.40
N ILE A 120 2.38 0.47 11.57
CA ILE A 120 3.79 0.19 11.84
C ILE A 120 3.89 -1.12 12.61
N LEU A 121 4.65 -2.07 12.07
CA LEU A 121 4.92 -3.35 12.72
C LEU A 121 6.43 -3.60 12.75
N PRO A 122 6.93 -4.41 13.71
CA PRO A 122 8.32 -4.84 13.69
C PRO A 122 8.70 -5.51 12.38
N GLU A 123 9.96 -5.40 11.97
CA GLU A 123 10.42 -5.93 10.67
C GLU A 123 10.16 -7.43 10.52
N ASP A 124 10.30 -8.22 11.60
CA ASP A 124 10.03 -9.65 11.54
C ASP A 124 8.57 -9.95 11.22
N GLN A 125 7.65 -9.18 11.77
CA GLN A 125 6.21 -9.33 11.48
C GLN A 125 5.88 -8.88 10.06
N VAL A 126 6.48 -7.77 9.60
CA VAL A 126 6.31 -7.32 8.22
C VAL A 126 6.81 -8.41 7.26
N ARG A 127 7.97 -8.99 7.54
CA ARG A 127 8.52 -10.07 6.71
C ARG A 127 7.63 -11.31 6.71
N GLN A 128 7.05 -11.67 7.84
CA GLN A 128 6.13 -12.81 7.94
C GLN A 128 4.92 -12.62 7.01
N ILE A 129 4.31 -11.43 7.03
CA ILE A 129 3.16 -11.12 6.18
C ILE A 129 3.59 -11.12 4.71
N MET A 130 4.71 -10.50 4.41
CA MET A 130 5.21 -10.37 3.04
C MET A 130 5.52 -11.74 2.43
N ASP A 131 6.18 -12.61 3.18
CA ASP A 131 6.53 -13.95 2.69
C ASP A 131 5.28 -14.79 2.46
N LYS A 132 4.31 -14.74 3.38
CA LYS A 132 3.08 -15.51 3.22
C LYS A 132 2.29 -15.02 2.00
N ALA A 133 2.20 -13.72 1.80
CA ALA A 133 1.49 -13.15 0.65
C ALA A 133 2.19 -13.50 -0.67
N SER A 134 3.53 -13.55 -0.67
CA SER A 134 4.30 -13.91 -1.86
C SER A 134 4.17 -15.39 -2.20
N GLU A 135 4.13 -16.26 -1.18
CA GLU A 135 4.00 -17.71 -1.38
C GLU A 135 2.56 -18.11 -1.74
N ASN A 136 1.58 -17.34 -1.31
CA ASN A 136 0.16 -17.62 -1.50
C ASN A 136 -0.56 -16.39 -2.07
N PRO A 137 -0.36 -16.08 -3.36
CA PRO A 137 -1.03 -14.93 -3.97
C PRO A 137 -2.54 -15.00 -3.79
N GLY A 138 -3.12 -13.89 -3.37
CA GLY A 138 -4.56 -13.80 -3.14
C GLY A 138 -4.99 -13.94 -1.69
N ILE A 139 -4.05 -14.16 -0.75
CA ILE A 139 -4.45 -14.20 0.67
C ILE A 139 -4.96 -12.84 1.12
N SER A 140 -5.85 -12.86 2.11
CA SER A 140 -6.39 -11.65 2.71
C SER A 140 -6.00 -11.55 4.18
N LEU A 141 -6.01 -10.32 4.69
CA LEU A 141 -5.84 -10.03 6.10
C LEU A 141 -7.10 -9.37 6.63
N ASN A 142 -7.46 -9.74 7.86
CA ASN A 142 -8.45 -9.01 8.63
C ASN A 142 -7.73 -7.95 9.46
N VAL A 143 -8.23 -6.73 9.40
CA VAL A 143 -7.70 -5.60 10.15
C VAL A 143 -8.82 -5.03 10.99
N ASP A 144 -8.64 -4.99 12.31
CA ASP A 144 -9.64 -4.46 13.25
C ASP A 144 -8.99 -3.35 14.08
N LEU A 145 -9.38 -2.11 13.82
CA LEU A 145 -8.83 -0.96 14.50
C LEU A 145 -9.27 -0.88 15.97
N GLN A 146 -10.49 -1.29 16.27
CA GLN A 146 -11.02 -1.23 17.63
C GLN A 146 -10.25 -2.14 18.58
N THR A 147 -9.97 -3.38 18.15
CA THR A 147 -9.21 -4.33 18.94
C THR A 147 -7.71 -4.23 18.67
N GLN A 148 -7.30 -3.43 17.69
CA GLN A 148 -5.91 -3.27 17.24
C GLN A 148 -5.29 -4.62 16.91
N ARG A 149 -6.01 -5.41 16.11
CA ARG A 149 -5.59 -6.76 15.75
C ARG A 149 -5.58 -6.95 14.24
N ILE A 150 -4.59 -7.74 13.78
CA ILE A 150 -4.44 -8.16 12.38
C ILE A 150 -4.29 -9.67 12.37
N TRP A 151 -5.07 -10.38 11.54
CA TRP A 151 -4.95 -11.83 11.43
C TRP A 151 -5.38 -12.31 10.05
N ASP A 152 -4.86 -13.47 9.65
CA ASP A 152 -5.30 -14.15 8.43
C ASP A 152 -6.34 -15.25 8.77
N GLU A 153 -6.93 -15.85 7.74
CA GLU A 153 -7.97 -16.85 7.94
C GLU A 153 -7.49 -18.09 8.70
N ASP A 154 -6.24 -18.50 8.47
CA ASP A 154 -5.65 -19.66 9.11
C ASP A 154 -5.08 -19.35 10.50
N GLU A 155 -5.11 -18.09 10.89
CA GLU A 155 -4.54 -17.58 12.14
C GLU A 155 -3.03 -17.86 12.29
N GLU A 156 -2.33 -18.16 11.20
CA GLU A 156 -0.87 -18.25 11.20
C GLU A 156 -0.23 -16.88 11.44
N ILE A 157 -0.91 -15.82 10.99
CA ILE A 157 -0.57 -14.44 11.32
C ILE A 157 -1.59 -13.96 12.33
N SER A 158 -1.14 -13.58 13.52
CA SER A 158 -2.00 -13.01 14.55
C SER A 158 -1.19 -11.97 15.31
N ILE A 159 -1.50 -10.70 15.10
CA ILE A 159 -0.77 -9.56 15.63
C ILE A 159 -1.73 -8.68 16.40
N SER A 160 -1.34 -8.33 17.62
CA SER A 160 -2.14 -7.44 18.46
C SER A 160 -1.58 -6.04 18.53
#